data_c3cf2a8d074dc7a3c1d882e181dc977a
#
_entry.id   c3cf2a8d074dc7a3c1d882e181dc977a
#
_cell.length_a   1.000
_cell.length_b   1.000
_cell.length_c   1.000
_cell.angle_alpha   90.00
_cell.angle_beta   90.00
_cell.angle_gamma   90.00
#
_symmetry.space_group_name_H-M   'P 1'
#
loop_
_entity.id
_entity.type
_entity.pdbx_description
1 polymer ?
#
loop_
_entity_poly.entity_id
_entity_poly.type
_entity_poly.pdbx_seq_one_letter_code
_entity_poly.pdbx_strand_id
1 'polypeptide(L)'
;MKYSLGRYVYGVATIGSGICALVWHNYDALAAVPHRGILIYILAIIEILGGVAVQLPVLWPRTARAGAVALGAIYLLFALLGLPLIIKHPLVYNNFGNFFEQFSYVSGALILYACSGRIAPARTSRLARLGYYSFGLCVVSFALEQFFYLSATASLVPKWIPPGQMFWAIATTAAFALVAIALLTGIMALLASRLNTAMLVAFGLLVWLPALFANPHSFVNWSEGLETLAIAASSWIVADFLSHRRSAESVPMSLS
;
A
#
# COMPACT_ATOMS: atom_id res chain seq x y z
N MET A 1 18.47 -2.37 0.53
CA MET A 1 17.27 -1.78 1.17
C MET A 1 17.28 -1.81 2.72
N LYS A 2 18.44 -1.75 3.36
CA LYS A 2 18.50 -1.73 4.84
C LYS A 2 17.92 -0.43 5.42
N TYR A 3 18.12 0.69 4.75
CA TYR A 3 17.65 2.02 5.14
C TYR A 3 16.66 2.56 4.09
N SER A 4 15.51 1.91 3.97
CA SER A 4 14.44 2.32 3.06
C SER A 4 13.43 3.17 3.85
N LEU A 5 13.21 4.41 3.44
CA LEU A 5 12.23 5.27 4.07
C LEU A 5 10.80 4.71 3.89
N GLY A 6 10.53 4.12 2.72
CA GLY A 6 9.26 3.43 2.47
C GLY A 6 8.97 2.33 3.49
N ARG A 7 10.00 1.60 3.96
CA ARG A 7 9.87 0.60 5.03
C ARG A 7 9.38 1.21 6.36
N TYR A 8 9.97 2.34 6.75
CA TYR A 8 9.59 3.01 8.00
C TYR A 8 8.18 3.57 7.92
N VAL A 9 7.81 4.20 6.80
CA VAL A 9 6.46 4.71 6.57
C VAL A 9 5.44 3.57 6.55
N TYR A 10 5.77 2.43 5.92
CA TYR A 10 4.92 1.23 5.93
C TYR A 10 4.69 0.72 7.36
N GLY A 11 5.76 0.60 8.15
CA GLY A 11 5.65 0.19 9.55
C GLY A 11 4.83 1.16 10.40
N VAL A 12 4.98 2.47 10.20
CA VAL A 12 4.19 3.50 10.92
C VAL A 12 2.71 3.41 10.52
N ALA A 13 2.41 3.27 9.22
CA ALA A 13 1.03 3.14 8.73
C ALA A 13 0.34 1.91 9.33
N THR A 14 1.02 0.75 9.33
CA THR A 14 0.45 -0.48 9.90
C THR A 14 0.31 -0.43 11.42
N ILE A 15 1.24 0.20 12.15
CA ILE A 15 1.07 0.47 13.59
C ILE A 15 -0.15 1.35 13.81
N GLY A 16 -0.29 2.43 13.03
CA GLY A 16 -1.44 3.34 13.10
C GLY A 16 -2.77 2.62 12.86
N SER A 17 -2.83 1.75 11.83
CA SER A 17 -4.00 0.93 11.51
C SER A 17 -4.38 0.01 12.67
N GLY A 18 -3.42 -0.72 13.24
CA GLY A 18 -3.66 -1.56 14.42
C GLY A 18 -4.14 -0.76 15.63
N ILE A 19 -3.58 0.44 15.90
CA ILE A 19 -4.05 1.33 16.96
C ILE A 19 -5.48 1.81 16.66
N CYS A 20 -5.76 2.21 15.42
CA CYS A 20 -7.09 2.61 14.98
C CYS A 20 -8.10 1.49 15.23
N ALA A 21 -7.77 0.26 14.87
CA ALA A 21 -8.62 -0.90 15.12
C ALA A 21 -8.88 -1.16 16.61
N LEU A 22 -7.90 -0.93 17.49
CA LEU A 22 -8.07 -1.06 18.94
C LEU A 22 -8.98 0.03 19.52
N VAL A 23 -8.86 1.27 19.03
CA VAL A 23 -9.64 2.43 19.52
C VAL A 23 -11.10 2.31 19.13
N TRP A 24 -11.38 1.95 17.87
CA TRP A 24 -12.76 1.88 17.35
C TRP A 24 -13.34 0.47 17.34
N HIS A 25 -12.58 -0.55 17.78
CA HIS A 25 -13.00 -1.96 17.79
C HIS A 25 -13.55 -2.41 16.42
N ASN A 26 -12.91 -1.96 15.34
CA ASN A 26 -13.35 -2.19 13.98
C ASN A 26 -12.20 -2.40 12.99
N TYR A 27 -12.45 -3.29 12.03
CA TYR A 27 -11.82 -3.37 10.71
C TYR A 27 -12.93 -3.51 9.69
N ASP A 28 -12.95 -2.66 8.66
CA ASP A 28 -13.95 -2.73 7.59
C ASP A 28 -13.92 -4.07 6.87
N ALA A 29 -12.73 -4.63 6.67
CA ALA A 29 -12.54 -5.95 6.09
C ALA A 29 -13.23 -7.09 6.88
N LEU A 30 -13.47 -6.90 8.19
CA LEU A 30 -14.15 -7.88 9.03
C LEU A 30 -15.66 -7.61 9.18
N ALA A 31 -16.22 -6.63 8.47
CA ALA A 31 -17.63 -6.22 8.65
C ALA A 31 -18.62 -7.39 8.51
N ALA A 32 -18.34 -8.33 7.58
CA ALA A 32 -19.17 -9.51 7.34
C ALA A 32 -18.87 -10.71 8.26
N VAL A 33 -17.83 -10.63 9.12
CA VAL A 33 -17.41 -11.75 9.99
C VAL A 33 -18.20 -11.72 11.29
N PRO A 34 -18.98 -12.75 11.64
CA PRO A 34 -19.70 -12.82 12.90
C PRO A 34 -18.73 -13.01 14.07
N HIS A 35 -19.11 -12.51 15.25
CA HIS A 35 -18.34 -12.64 16.51
C HIS A 35 -16.88 -12.15 16.42
N ARG A 36 -16.61 -11.13 15.59
CA ARG A 36 -15.28 -10.61 15.25
C ARG A 36 -14.50 -9.94 16.40
N GLY A 37 -15.11 -9.71 17.57
CA GLY A 37 -14.51 -8.91 18.65
C GLY A 37 -13.09 -9.36 19.04
N ILE A 38 -12.92 -10.64 19.42
CA ILE A 38 -11.59 -11.18 19.79
C ILE A 38 -10.62 -11.14 18.61
N LEU A 39 -11.09 -11.42 17.40
CA LEU A 39 -10.28 -11.43 16.19
C LEU A 39 -9.70 -10.03 15.89
N ILE A 40 -10.47 -8.96 16.11
CA ILE A 40 -10.01 -7.58 15.96
C ILE A 40 -8.80 -7.33 16.87
N TYR A 41 -8.87 -7.67 18.14
CA TYR A 41 -7.75 -7.48 19.07
C TYR A 41 -6.50 -8.28 18.66
N ILE A 42 -6.67 -9.53 18.27
CA ILE A 42 -5.56 -10.40 17.84
C ILE A 42 -4.87 -9.80 16.61
N LEU A 43 -5.64 -9.45 15.57
CA LEU A 43 -5.10 -8.91 14.34
C LEU A 43 -4.45 -7.55 14.56
N ALA A 44 -5.06 -6.67 15.36
CA ALA A 44 -4.50 -5.37 15.70
C ALA A 44 -3.15 -5.48 16.43
N ILE A 45 -3.04 -6.38 17.39
CA ILE A 45 -1.77 -6.62 18.11
C ILE A 45 -0.70 -7.17 17.14
N ILE A 46 -1.07 -8.12 16.27
CA ILE A 46 -0.12 -8.67 15.27
C ILE A 46 0.29 -7.58 14.27
N GLU A 47 -0.62 -6.72 13.86
CA GLU A 47 -0.36 -5.59 12.95
C GLU A 47 0.60 -4.58 13.58
N ILE A 48 0.40 -4.20 14.83
CA ILE A 48 1.32 -3.31 15.58
C ILE A 48 2.70 -3.95 15.72
N LEU A 49 2.77 -5.20 16.20
CA LEU A 49 4.05 -5.90 16.37
C LEU A 49 4.76 -6.14 15.03
N GLY A 50 4.01 -6.48 13.99
CA GLY A 50 4.51 -6.60 12.62
C GLY A 50 5.07 -5.29 12.09
N GLY A 51 4.37 -4.19 12.32
CA GLY A 51 4.79 -2.84 11.94
C GLY A 51 6.08 -2.39 12.64
N VAL A 52 6.23 -2.71 13.92
CA VAL A 52 7.50 -2.50 14.65
C VAL A 52 8.60 -3.39 14.08
N ALA A 53 8.30 -4.67 13.88
CA ALA A 53 9.28 -5.66 13.44
C ALA A 53 9.88 -5.35 12.07
N VAL A 54 9.08 -4.89 11.09
CA VAL A 54 9.59 -4.56 9.76
C VAL A 54 10.59 -3.39 9.76
N GLN A 55 10.61 -2.57 10.80
CA GLN A 55 11.52 -1.43 10.95
C GLN A 55 12.91 -1.82 11.47
N LEU A 56 13.12 -3.09 11.84
CA LEU A 56 14.33 -3.58 12.49
C LEU A 56 15.25 -4.45 11.59
N PRO A 57 15.40 -4.20 10.28
CA PRO A 57 16.11 -5.12 9.38
C PRO A 57 17.63 -5.14 9.61
N VAL A 58 18.19 -4.11 10.22
CA VAL A 58 19.62 -3.98 10.47
C VAL A 58 20.03 -4.78 11.69
N LEU A 59 19.29 -4.61 12.79
CA LEU A 59 19.56 -5.26 14.08
C LEU A 59 19.07 -6.71 14.08
N TRP A 60 17.84 -6.93 13.62
CA TRP A 60 17.17 -8.24 13.65
C TRP A 60 16.51 -8.60 12.32
N PRO A 61 17.26 -9.04 11.32
CA PRO A 61 16.72 -9.31 9.98
C PRO A 61 15.71 -10.48 9.95
N ARG A 62 15.79 -11.43 10.89
CA ARG A 62 14.79 -12.50 11.03
C ARG A 62 13.47 -11.96 11.54
N THR A 63 13.52 -11.06 12.53
CA THR A 63 12.35 -10.38 13.10
C THR A 63 11.66 -9.52 12.04
N ALA A 64 12.43 -8.75 11.27
CA ALA A 64 11.87 -7.94 10.17
C ALA A 64 11.19 -8.80 9.10
N ARG A 65 11.72 -10.00 8.80
CA ARG A 65 11.05 -10.95 7.90
C ARG A 65 9.78 -11.53 8.49
N ALA A 66 9.81 -11.91 9.77
CA ALA A 66 8.62 -12.40 10.46
C ALA A 66 7.50 -11.34 10.47
N GLY A 67 7.84 -10.06 10.74
CA GLY A 67 6.92 -8.95 10.65
C GLY A 67 6.33 -8.79 9.24
N ALA A 68 7.16 -8.85 8.19
CA ALA A 68 6.69 -8.77 6.82
C ALA A 68 5.76 -9.93 6.45
N VAL A 69 6.02 -11.16 6.94
CA VAL A 69 5.12 -12.31 6.75
C VAL A 69 3.81 -12.10 7.49
N ALA A 70 3.84 -11.66 8.75
CA ALA A 70 2.65 -11.44 9.55
C ALA A 70 1.74 -10.37 8.91
N LEU A 71 2.29 -9.22 8.51
CA LEU A 71 1.56 -8.16 7.84
C LEU A 71 1.02 -8.63 6.49
N GLY A 72 1.85 -9.29 5.66
CA GLY A 72 1.41 -9.84 4.38
C GLY A 72 0.27 -10.85 4.53
N ALA A 73 0.29 -11.68 5.59
CA ALA A 73 -0.77 -12.64 5.88
C ALA A 73 -2.08 -11.95 6.30
N ILE A 74 -2.02 -10.92 7.15
CA ILE A 74 -3.20 -10.14 7.58
C ILE A 74 -3.85 -9.45 6.37
N TYR A 75 -3.08 -8.72 5.59
CA TYR A 75 -3.63 -8.00 4.43
C TYR A 75 -4.09 -8.94 3.32
N LEU A 76 -3.43 -10.10 3.15
CA LEU A 76 -3.95 -11.15 2.28
C LEU A 76 -5.28 -11.70 2.79
N LEU A 77 -5.41 -11.94 4.10
CA LEU A 77 -6.68 -12.33 4.71
C LEU A 77 -7.75 -11.27 4.44
N PHE A 78 -7.47 -9.98 4.65
CA PHE A 78 -8.42 -8.90 4.39
C PHE A 78 -8.84 -8.84 2.92
N ALA A 79 -7.90 -8.94 1.99
CA ALA A 79 -8.21 -9.03 0.57
C ALA A 79 -9.12 -10.23 0.25
N LEU A 80 -8.80 -11.43 0.78
CA LEU A 80 -9.58 -12.64 0.53
C LEU A 80 -10.99 -12.57 1.14
N LEU A 81 -11.18 -11.88 2.25
CA LEU A 81 -12.51 -11.65 2.85
C LEU A 81 -13.40 -10.75 1.97
N GLY A 82 -12.82 -9.98 1.06
CA GLY A 82 -13.56 -9.21 0.05
C GLY A 82 -14.08 -10.03 -1.12
N LEU A 83 -13.51 -11.22 -1.39
CA LEU A 83 -13.88 -12.04 -2.56
C LEU A 83 -15.37 -12.41 -2.62
N PRO A 84 -16.07 -12.77 -1.52
CA PRO A 84 -17.50 -13.07 -1.57
C PRO A 84 -18.34 -11.88 -2.09
N LEU A 85 -17.95 -10.63 -1.78
CA LEU A 85 -18.62 -9.44 -2.28
C LEU A 85 -18.39 -9.23 -3.77
N ILE A 86 -17.19 -9.49 -4.26
CA ILE A 86 -16.86 -9.45 -5.69
C ILE A 86 -17.71 -10.48 -6.45
N ILE A 87 -17.80 -11.72 -5.95
CA ILE A 87 -18.57 -12.80 -6.58
C ILE A 87 -20.06 -12.47 -6.59
N LYS A 88 -20.59 -11.93 -5.48
CA LYS A 88 -22.00 -11.59 -5.33
C LYS A 88 -22.41 -10.36 -6.13
N HIS A 89 -21.53 -9.37 -6.24
CA HIS A 89 -21.80 -8.09 -6.88
C HIS A 89 -20.68 -7.69 -7.86
N PRO A 90 -20.49 -8.46 -8.96
CA PRO A 90 -19.36 -8.26 -9.89
C PRO A 90 -19.40 -6.97 -10.68
N LEU A 91 -20.54 -6.26 -10.70
CA LEU A 91 -20.70 -4.97 -11.38
C LEU A 91 -20.35 -3.77 -10.47
N VAL A 92 -20.12 -4.00 -9.17
CA VAL A 92 -19.75 -2.95 -8.21
C VAL A 92 -18.23 -2.93 -8.12
N TYR A 93 -17.59 -2.04 -8.87
CA TYR A 93 -16.13 -2.00 -8.99
C TYR A 93 -15.43 -1.72 -7.66
N ASN A 94 -16.05 -0.97 -6.75
CA ASN A 94 -15.52 -0.70 -5.41
C ASN A 94 -15.14 -1.98 -4.62
N ASN A 95 -15.80 -3.12 -4.88
CA ASN A 95 -15.41 -4.39 -4.26
C ASN A 95 -14.04 -4.87 -4.76
N PHE A 96 -13.72 -4.62 -6.03
CA PHE A 96 -12.38 -4.88 -6.59
C PHE A 96 -11.37 -3.87 -6.05
N GLY A 97 -11.75 -2.59 -5.96
CA GLY A 97 -10.93 -1.54 -5.35
C GLY A 97 -10.44 -1.97 -3.98
N ASN A 98 -11.34 -2.26 -3.06
CA ASN A 98 -11.05 -2.70 -1.71
C ASN A 98 -10.13 -3.95 -1.67
N PHE A 99 -10.33 -4.91 -2.58
CA PHE A 99 -9.43 -6.07 -2.69
C PHE A 99 -8.02 -5.64 -3.06
N PHE A 100 -7.85 -4.79 -4.10
CA PHE A 100 -6.54 -4.40 -4.60
C PHE A 100 -5.83 -3.40 -3.68
N GLU A 101 -6.54 -2.59 -2.91
CA GLU A 101 -6.00 -1.75 -1.85
C GLU A 101 -5.28 -2.62 -0.81
N GLN A 102 -5.98 -3.60 -0.23
CA GLN A 102 -5.39 -4.54 0.72
C GLN A 102 -4.25 -5.35 0.08
N PHE A 103 -4.41 -5.76 -1.18
CA PHE A 103 -3.39 -6.53 -1.90
C PHE A 103 -2.13 -5.69 -2.21
N SER A 104 -2.25 -4.38 -2.27
CA SER A 104 -1.10 -3.48 -2.42
C SER A 104 -0.13 -3.55 -1.22
N TYR A 105 -0.67 -3.75 -0.01
CA TYR A 105 0.13 -3.96 1.20
C TYR A 105 0.82 -5.32 1.18
N VAL A 106 0.13 -6.36 0.69
CA VAL A 106 0.76 -7.67 0.47
C VAL A 106 1.96 -7.53 -0.47
N SER A 107 1.83 -6.73 -1.52
CA SER A 107 2.90 -6.46 -2.49
C SER A 107 4.11 -5.79 -1.82
N GLY A 108 3.88 -4.77 -0.99
CA GLY A 108 4.91 -4.12 -0.19
C GLY A 108 5.58 -5.08 0.80
N ALA A 109 4.80 -5.84 1.55
CA ALA A 109 5.28 -6.84 2.50
C ALA A 109 6.14 -7.91 1.83
N LEU A 110 5.78 -8.37 0.64
CA LEU A 110 6.53 -9.37 -0.12
C LEU A 110 7.92 -8.86 -0.53
N ILE A 111 8.01 -7.60 -0.97
CA ILE A 111 9.30 -6.96 -1.28
C ILE A 111 10.13 -6.79 0.01
N LEU A 112 9.51 -6.32 1.10
CA LEU A 112 10.18 -6.18 2.39
C LEU A 112 10.73 -7.52 2.90
N TYR A 113 9.96 -8.59 2.81
CA TYR A 113 10.40 -9.94 3.15
C TYR A 113 11.61 -10.37 2.31
N ALA A 114 11.50 -10.23 0.98
CA ALA A 114 12.55 -10.60 0.05
C ALA A 114 13.86 -9.83 0.31
N CYS A 115 13.78 -8.56 0.68
CA CYS A 115 14.93 -7.68 0.88
C CYS A 115 15.45 -7.63 2.33
N SER A 116 14.80 -8.36 3.27
CA SER A 116 15.18 -8.37 4.69
C SER A 116 15.97 -9.62 5.06
N GLY A 117 17.25 -9.72 4.70
CA GLY A 117 18.13 -10.79 5.17
C GLY A 117 18.80 -11.61 4.07
N ARG A 118 19.48 -12.67 4.47
CA ARG A 118 20.23 -13.57 3.56
C ARG A 118 19.27 -14.62 3.00
N ILE A 119 18.65 -14.36 1.88
CA ILE A 119 17.94 -15.35 1.07
C ILE A 119 18.80 -15.58 -0.19
N ALA A 120 18.74 -16.79 -0.77
CA ALA A 120 19.43 -17.06 -2.03
C ALA A 120 19.09 -15.99 -3.09
N PRO A 121 20.08 -15.38 -3.76
CA PRO A 121 19.86 -14.21 -4.65
C PRO A 121 18.75 -14.41 -5.70
N ALA A 122 18.68 -15.60 -6.29
CA ALA A 122 17.66 -15.94 -7.27
C ALA A 122 16.22 -15.93 -6.67
N ARG A 123 16.04 -16.45 -5.44
CA ARG A 123 14.74 -16.47 -4.77
C ARG A 123 14.33 -15.07 -4.34
N THR A 124 15.27 -14.29 -3.79
CA THR A 124 15.05 -12.88 -3.44
C THR A 124 14.58 -12.09 -4.66
N SER A 125 15.25 -12.24 -5.79
CA SER A 125 14.89 -11.56 -7.04
C SER A 125 13.49 -11.97 -7.55
N ARG A 126 13.10 -13.25 -7.43
CA ARG A 126 11.77 -13.73 -7.87
C ARG A 126 10.65 -13.18 -6.99
N LEU A 127 10.79 -13.26 -5.67
CA LEU A 127 9.77 -12.77 -4.73
C LEU A 127 9.61 -11.25 -4.80
N ALA A 128 10.72 -10.52 -4.88
CA ALA A 128 10.64 -9.07 -5.03
C ALA A 128 10.03 -8.64 -6.37
N ARG A 129 10.31 -9.36 -7.47
CA ARG A 129 9.64 -9.12 -8.76
C ARG A 129 8.14 -9.46 -8.71
N LEU A 130 7.76 -10.53 -8.02
CA LEU A 130 6.35 -10.85 -7.81
C LEU A 130 5.64 -9.70 -7.09
N GLY A 131 6.19 -9.20 -5.97
CA GLY A 131 5.63 -8.04 -5.27
C GLY A 131 5.57 -6.78 -6.14
N TYR A 132 6.60 -6.54 -6.94
CA TYR A 132 6.63 -5.41 -7.88
C TYR A 132 5.50 -5.48 -8.92
N TYR A 133 5.33 -6.62 -9.61
CA TYR A 133 4.27 -6.77 -10.62
C TYR A 133 2.87 -6.82 -9.99
N SER A 134 2.74 -7.42 -8.81
CA SER A 134 1.49 -7.41 -8.04
C SER A 134 1.07 -5.97 -7.71
N PHE A 135 2.01 -5.12 -7.28
CA PHE A 135 1.72 -3.71 -7.05
C PHE A 135 1.31 -2.98 -8.33
N GLY A 136 1.96 -3.29 -9.47
CA GLY A 136 1.55 -2.75 -10.78
C GLY A 136 0.10 -3.08 -11.13
N LEU A 137 -0.37 -4.30 -10.83
CA LEU A 137 -1.76 -4.71 -11.01
C LEU A 137 -2.71 -3.95 -10.05
N CYS A 138 -2.29 -3.70 -8.81
CA CYS A 138 -3.08 -2.88 -7.89
C CYS A 138 -3.27 -1.46 -8.43
N VAL A 139 -2.24 -0.86 -9.02
CA VAL A 139 -2.33 0.49 -9.62
C VAL A 139 -3.26 0.51 -10.85
N VAL A 140 -3.35 -0.59 -11.62
CA VAL A 140 -4.40 -0.73 -12.66
C VAL A 140 -5.78 -0.60 -12.03
N SER A 141 -6.01 -1.31 -10.91
CA SER A 141 -7.31 -1.25 -10.21
C SER A 141 -7.61 0.16 -9.69
N PHE A 142 -6.63 0.87 -9.14
CA PHE A 142 -6.81 2.25 -8.68
C PHE A 142 -7.20 3.21 -9.83
N ALA A 143 -6.59 3.04 -11.00
CA ALA A 143 -6.97 3.82 -12.18
C ALA A 143 -8.42 3.53 -12.62
N LEU A 144 -8.81 2.27 -12.64
CA LEU A 144 -10.17 1.86 -13.01
C LEU A 144 -11.20 2.31 -11.98
N GLU A 145 -10.90 2.23 -10.69
CA GLU A 145 -11.79 2.67 -9.62
C GLU A 145 -12.06 4.17 -9.71
N GLN A 146 -11.02 4.98 -9.85
CA GLN A 146 -11.19 6.42 -10.06
C GLN A 146 -11.93 6.72 -11.37
N PHE A 147 -11.73 5.95 -12.42
CA PHE A 147 -12.46 6.11 -13.69
C PHE A 147 -13.96 5.84 -13.51
N PHE A 148 -14.33 4.74 -12.86
CA PHE A 148 -15.74 4.40 -12.63
C PHE A 148 -16.42 5.32 -11.62
N TYR A 149 -15.68 5.83 -10.64
CA TYR A 149 -16.19 6.70 -9.57
C TYR A 149 -15.62 8.12 -9.64
N LEU A 150 -15.44 8.65 -10.86
CA LEU A 150 -14.78 9.92 -11.10
C LEU A 150 -15.42 11.10 -10.33
N SER A 151 -16.75 11.13 -10.24
CA SER A 151 -17.46 12.17 -9.47
C SER A 151 -17.21 12.07 -7.97
N ALA A 152 -17.12 10.86 -7.43
CA ALA A 152 -16.76 10.64 -6.03
C ALA A 152 -15.32 11.06 -5.77
N THR A 153 -14.38 10.66 -6.63
CA THR A 153 -12.98 11.11 -6.59
C THR A 153 -12.87 12.63 -6.64
N ALA A 154 -13.62 13.29 -7.53
CA ALA A 154 -13.63 14.75 -7.62
C ALA A 154 -14.11 15.40 -6.32
N SER A 155 -15.08 14.82 -5.61
CA SER A 155 -15.60 15.36 -4.36
C SER A 155 -14.56 15.38 -3.21
N LEU A 156 -13.55 14.53 -3.28
CA LEU A 156 -12.43 14.48 -2.29
C LEU A 156 -11.40 15.59 -2.53
N VAL A 157 -11.32 16.12 -3.75
CA VAL A 157 -10.37 17.19 -4.06
C VAL A 157 -10.78 18.48 -3.35
N PRO A 158 -9.87 19.14 -2.60
CA PRO A 158 -10.19 20.40 -1.95
C PRO A 158 -10.63 21.48 -2.93
N LYS A 159 -11.75 22.16 -2.64
CA LYS A 159 -12.40 23.15 -3.55
C LYS A 159 -11.50 24.36 -3.86
N TRP A 160 -10.54 24.67 -3.00
CA TRP A 160 -9.64 25.82 -3.13
C TRP A 160 -8.49 25.57 -4.12
N ILE A 161 -8.30 24.32 -4.60
CA ILE A 161 -7.20 24.01 -5.53
C ILE A 161 -7.64 24.32 -6.98
N PRO A 162 -7.01 25.29 -7.68
CA PRO A 162 -7.30 25.55 -9.08
C PRO A 162 -6.71 24.45 -9.97
N PRO A 163 -7.23 24.16 -11.16
CA PRO A 163 -8.38 24.84 -11.78
C PRO A 163 -9.74 24.29 -11.32
N GLY A 164 -9.79 23.23 -10.50
CA GLY A 164 -11.01 22.69 -9.94
C GLY A 164 -10.98 21.17 -9.73
N GLN A 165 -11.97 20.69 -8.99
CA GLN A 165 -12.04 19.31 -8.50
C GLN A 165 -12.00 18.26 -9.62
N MET A 166 -12.83 18.45 -10.66
CA MET A 166 -12.93 17.50 -11.77
C MET A 166 -11.62 17.40 -12.58
N PHE A 167 -10.91 18.52 -12.75
CA PHE A 167 -9.60 18.50 -13.42
C PHE A 167 -8.63 17.58 -12.69
N TRP A 168 -8.53 17.72 -11.36
CA TRP A 168 -7.60 16.92 -10.58
C TRP A 168 -8.01 15.45 -10.49
N ALA A 169 -9.33 15.17 -10.44
CA ALA A 169 -9.82 13.79 -10.51
C ALA A 169 -9.41 13.11 -11.83
N ILE A 170 -9.58 13.79 -12.97
CA ILE A 170 -9.15 13.27 -14.27
C ILE A 170 -7.62 13.14 -14.33
N ALA A 171 -6.89 14.16 -13.88
CA ALA A 171 -5.44 14.16 -13.92
C ALA A 171 -4.82 13.01 -13.07
N THR A 172 -5.35 12.76 -11.87
CA THR A 172 -4.88 11.68 -11.00
C THR A 172 -5.29 10.30 -11.52
N THR A 173 -6.47 10.16 -12.13
CA THR A 173 -6.88 8.94 -12.83
C THR A 173 -5.92 8.61 -13.98
N ALA A 174 -5.61 9.60 -14.82
CA ALA A 174 -4.64 9.45 -15.90
C ALA A 174 -3.23 9.13 -15.36
N ALA A 175 -2.83 9.77 -14.25
CA ALA A 175 -1.54 9.50 -13.61
C ALA A 175 -1.46 8.04 -13.11
N PHE A 176 -2.48 7.49 -12.45
CA PHE A 176 -2.51 6.08 -12.08
C PHE A 176 -2.42 5.15 -13.30
N ALA A 177 -3.13 5.45 -14.39
CA ALA A 177 -3.06 4.65 -15.61
C ALA A 177 -1.63 4.65 -16.21
N LEU A 178 -0.97 5.82 -16.27
CA LEU A 178 0.41 5.93 -16.74
C LEU A 178 1.40 5.20 -15.82
N VAL A 179 1.21 5.30 -14.50
CA VAL A 179 2.02 4.54 -13.52
C VAL A 179 1.83 3.04 -13.71
N ALA A 180 0.60 2.56 -13.88
CA ALA A 180 0.32 1.14 -14.12
C ALA A 180 1.05 0.64 -15.38
N ILE A 181 0.95 1.37 -16.49
CA ILE A 181 1.67 1.04 -17.74
C ILE A 181 3.18 1.02 -17.51
N ALA A 182 3.72 2.04 -16.86
CA ALA A 182 5.16 2.14 -16.58
C ALA A 182 5.67 0.98 -15.70
N LEU A 183 4.92 0.59 -14.68
CA LEU A 183 5.28 -0.52 -13.80
C LEU A 183 5.19 -1.87 -14.52
N LEU A 184 4.15 -2.12 -15.30
CA LEU A 184 3.95 -3.40 -15.98
C LEU A 184 4.91 -3.60 -17.17
N THR A 185 5.25 -2.52 -17.89
CA THR A 185 6.22 -2.57 -19.00
C THR A 185 7.67 -2.45 -18.55
N GLY A 186 7.91 -1.93 -17.33
CA GLY A 186 9.25 -1.60 -16.85
C GLY A 186 9.82 -0.28 -17.39
N ILE A 187 9.13 0.39 -18.33
CA ILE A 187 9.57 1.64 -18.95
C ILE A 187 9.35 2.78 -17.93
N MET A 188 10.42 3.49 -17.59
CA MET A 188 10.41 4.58 -16.59
C MET A 188 9.83 4.17 -15.22
N ALA A 189 9.76 2.89 -14.88
CA ALA A 189 9.11 2.36 -13.70
C ALA A 189 9.60 3.01 -12.38
N LEU A 190 10.89 3.32 -12.26
CA LEU A 190 11.44 4.02 -11.08
C LEU A 190 10.89 5.44 -10.95
N LEU A 191 10.81 6.19 -12.03
CA LEU A 191 10.26 7.55 -12.02
C LEU A 191 8.76 7.49 -11.69
N ALA A 192 8.04 6.60 -12.37
CA ALA A 192 6.61 6.39 -12.18
C ALA A 192 6.27 6.04 -10.73
N SER A 193 7.00 5.09 -10.09
CA SER A 193 6.76 4.74 -8.70
C SER A 193 7.08 5.89 -7.72
N ARG A 194 8.09 6.71 -7.99
CA ARG A 194 8.38 7.91 -7.19
C ARG A 194 7.29 8.97 -7.30
N LEU A 195 6.79 9.23 -8.52
CA LEU A 195 5.70 10.17 -8.75
C LEU A 195 4.39 9.67 -8.14
N ASN A 196 4.10 8.37 -8.25
CA ASN A 196 2.96 7.75 -7.60
C ASN A 196 3.03 7.90 -6.07
N THR A 197 4.19 7.67 -5.47
CA THR A 197 4.40 7.90 -4.03
C THR A 197 4.13 9.36 -3.67
N ALA A 198 4.67 10.32 -4.43
CA ALA A 198 4.46 11.74 -4.19
C ALA A 198 2.97 12.13 -4.32
N MET A 199 2.27 11.59 -5.30
CA MET A 199 0.83 11.81 -5.50
C MET A 199 0.01 11.28 -4.32
N LEU A 200 0.28 10.06 -3.85
CA LEU A 200 -0.41 9.46 -2.70
C LEU A 200 -0.10 10.21 -1.40
N VAL A 201 1.13 10.68 -1.20
CA VAL A 201 1.48 11.55 -0.07
C VAL A 201 0.70 12.87 -0.16
N ALA A 202 0.57 13.45 -1.35
CA ALA A 202 -0.27 14.64 -1.54
C ALA A 202 -1.74 14.37 -1.20
N PHE A 203 -2.29 13.19 -1.52
CA PHE A 203 -3.64 12.81 -1.09
C PHE A 203 -3.75 12.76 0.44
N GLY A 204 -2.78 12.15 1.12
CA GLY A 204 -2.75 12.14 2.58
C GLY A 204 -2.76 13.54 3.18
N LEU A 205 -1.94 14.45 2.64
CA LEU A 205 -1.79 15.82 3.15
C LEU A 205 -2.95 16.75 2.78
N LEU A 206 -3.54 16.59 1.61
CA LEU A 206 -4.54 17.54 1.09
C LEU A 206 -5.98 17.08 1.32
N VAL A 207 -6.21 15.79 1.47
CA VAL A 207 -7.55 15.21 1.69
C VAL A 207 -7.69 14.74 3.12
N TRP A 208 -6.87 13.76 3.52
CA TRP A 208 -7.08 13.07 4.79
C TRP A 208 -6.62 13.87 6.01
N LEU A 209 -5.50 14.57 5.93
CA LEU A 209 -5.04 15.39 7.06
C LEU A 209 -6.04 16.50 7.42
N PRO A 210 -6.59 17.29 6.48
CA PRO A 210 -7.67 18.24 6.78
C PRO A 210 -8.95 17.56 7.30
N ALA A 211 -9.33 16.39 6.75
CA ALA A 211 -10.49 15.63 7.23
C ALA A 211 -10.33 15.17 8.67
N LEU A 212 -9.13 14.76 9.07
CA LEU A 212 -8.79 14.39 10.46
C LEU A 212 -8.90 15.58 11.41
N PHE A 213 -8.44 16.78 11.00
CA PHE A 213 -8.59 17.99 11.82
C PHE A 213 -10.04 18.42 11.93
N ALA A 214 -10.84 18.28 10.86
CA ALA A 214 -12.26 18.62 10.87
C ALA A 214 -13.11 17.66 11.73
N ASN A 215 -12.78 16.36 11.72
CA ASN A 215 -13.48 15.35 12.50
C ASN A 215 -12.51 14.27 13.03
N PRO A 216 -11.81 14.55 14.15
CA PRO A 216 -10.81 13.64 14.72
C PRO A 216 -11.39 12.35 15.33
N HIS A 217 -12.71 12.29 15.54
CA HIS A 217 -13.39 11.10 16.07
C HIS A 217 -13.97 10.19 14.98
N SER A 218 -13.75 10.50 13.70
CA SER A 218 -14.20 9.67 12.59
C SER A 218 -13.27 8.49 12.36
N PHE A 219 -13.77 7.27 12.57
CA PHE A 219 -13.04 6.04 12.19
C PHE A 219 -12.64 6.06 10.72
N VAL A 220 -13.58 6.42 9.83
CA VAL A 220 -13.35 6.46 8.37
C VAL A 220 -12.20 7.38 8.01
N ASN A 221 -12.11 8.58 8.59
CA ASN A 221 -11.01 9.49 8.28
C ASN A 221 -9.64 8.92 8.67
N TRP A 222 -9.58 8.20 9.80
CA TRP A 222 -8.35 7.56 10.25
C TRP A 222 -8.00 6.34 9.39
N SER A 223 -8.97 5.44 9.14
CA SER A 223 -8.73 4.24 8.34
C SER A 223 -8.28 4.59 6.92
N GLU A 224 -8.99 5.47 6.24
CA GLU A 224 -8.67 5.91 4.87
C GLU A 224 -7.32 6.66 4.78
N GLY A 225 -7.04 7.53 5.77
CA GLY A 225 -5.77 8.25 5.85
C GLY A 225 -4.58 7.30 6.04
N LEU A 226 -4.70 6.32 6.93
CA LEU A 226 -3.68 5.30 7.17
C LEU A 226 -3.53 4.35 5.99
N GLU A 227 -4.65 4.01 5.33
CA GLU A 227 -4.68 3.22 4.12
C GLU A 227 -3.93 3.91 2.98
N THR A 228 -4.24 5.17 2.70
CA THR A 228 -3.52 5.98 1.72
C THR A 228 -2.02 6.04 2.03
N LEU A 229 -1.64 6.19 3.31
CA LEU A 229 -0.25 6.21 3.74
C LEU A 229 0.45 4.87 3.51
N ALA A 230 -0.23 3.74 3.75
CA ALA A 230 0.33 2.41 3.55
C ALA A 230 0.47 2.07 2.05
N ILE A 231 -0.47 2.51 1.20
CA ILE A 231 -0.35 2.39 -0.27
C ILE A 231 0.83 3.25 -0.77
N ALA A 232 0.97 4.48 -0.26
CA ALA A 232 2.11 5.35 -0.57
C ALA A 232 3.45 4.69 -0.17
N ALA A 233 3.50 4.09 1.01
CA ALA A 233 4.66 3.38 1.50
C ALA A 233 4.99 2.14 0.63
N SER A 234 3.98 1.38 0.20
CA SER A 234 4.15 0.24 -0.72
C SER A 234 4.71 0.69 -2.07
N SER A 235 4.22 1.80 -2.61
CA SER A 235 4.77 2.45 -3.81
C SER A 235 6.23 2.87 -3.61
N TRP A 236 6.55 3.43 -2.44
CA TRP A 236 7.93 3.83 -2.10
C TRP A 236 8.87 2.62 -1.99
N ILE A 237 8.41 1.52 -1.38
CA ILE A 237 9.16 0.25 -1.30
C ILE A 237 9.46 -0.28 -2.72
N VAL A 238 8.52 -0.16 -3.65
CA VAL A 238 8.73 -0.49 -5.06
C VAL A 238 9.81 0.41 -5.67
N ALA A 239 9.77 1.73 -5.44
CA ALA A 239 10.78 2.66 -5.93
C ALA A 239 12.17 2.34 -5.37
N ASP A 240 12.27 2.04 -4.07
CA ASP A 240 13.52 1.65 -3.42
C ASP A 240 14.08 0.35 -4.00
N PHE A 241 13.23 -0.65 -4.24
CA PHE A 241 13.63 -1.91 -4.90
C PHE A 241 14.20 -1.66 -6.30
N LEU A 242 13.52 -0.86 -7.12
CA LEU A 242 13.96 -0.53 -8.48
C LEU A 242 15.27 0.27 -8.48
N SER A 243 15.43 1.21 -7.56
CA SER A 243 16.66 2.00 -7.40
C SER A 243 17.86 1.11 -7.09
N HIS A 244 17.73 0.21 -6.11
CA HIS A 244 18.80 -0.73 -5.74
C HIS A 244 19.18 -1.68 -6.88
N ARG A 245 18.19 -2.11 -7.65
CA ARG A 245 18.42 -2.98 -8.81
C ARG A 245 19.23 -2.28 -9.89
N ARG A 246 18.91 -1.02 -10.22
CA ARG A 246 19.68 -0.22 -11.19
C ARG A 246 21.12 -0.02 -10.73
N SER A 247 21.35 0.29 -9.46
CA SER A 247 22.69 0.46 -8.91
C SER A 247 23.52 -0.83 -8.96
N ALA A 248 22.90 -2.00 -8.84
CA ALA A 248 23.60 -3.29 -8.96
C ALA A 248 23.96 -3.63 -10.41
N GLU A 249 23.13 -3.21 -11.37
CA GLU A 249 23.37 -3.42 -12.82
C GLU A 249 24.41 -2.44 -13.39
N SER A 250 24.60 -1.28 -12.74
CA SER A 250 25.56 -0.24 -13.17
C SER A 250 27.00 -0.44 -12.66
N VAL A 251 27.25 -1.42 -11.79
CA VAL A 251 28.62 -1.77 -11.37
C VAL A 251 29.26 -2.64 -12.48
N PRO A 252 30.31 -2.15 -13.22
CA PRO A 252 30.96 -2.96 -14.23
C PRO A 252 31.52 -4.24 -13.62
N MET A 253 31.33 -5.38 -14.28
CA MET A 253 32.12 -6.58 -13.99
C MET A 253 33.58 -6.31 -14.41
N SER A 254 34.26 -5.50 -13.61
CA SER A 254 35.71 -5.34 -13.73
C SER A 254 36.37 -6.36 -12.85
N LEU A 255 37.08 -7.31 -13.50
CA LEU A 255 38.12 -8.18 -12.96
C LEU A 255 37.64 -9.40 -12.14
N SER A 256 37.38 -10.47 -12.82
CA SER A 256 37.80 -11.80 -12.41
C SER A 256 38.88 -12.29 -13.38
#